data_f9b7084380ced8baa521dfb2110c9507
#
_entry.id   f9b7084380ced8baa521dfb2110c9507
#
_cell.length_a   1.000
_cell.length_b   1.000
_cell.length_c   1.000
_cell.angle_alpha   90.00
_cell.angle_beta   90.00
_cell.angle_gamma   90.00
#
_symmetry.space_group_name_H-M   'P 1'
#
loop_
_entity.id
_entity.type
_entity.pdbx_description
1 polymer ?
#
loop_
_entity_poly.entity_id
_entity_poly.type
_entity_poly.pdbx_seq_one_letter_code
_entity_poly.pdbx_strand_id
1 'polypeptide(L)' 'MRLVDQLIAYEEGQITHDEEVAFFEHLVETGVCWQLSGHYQRVGATLIEAGLIKPPEQTEARL' A
#
# COMPACT_ATOMS: atom_id res chain seq x y z
N MET A 1 -12.24 -5.96 -7.57
CA MET A 1 -12.57 -4.58 -7.16
C MET A 1 -11.55 -3.62 -7.74
N ARG A 2 -12.00 -2.49 -8.22
CA ARG A 2 -11.09 -1.54 -8.85
C ARG A 2 -10.35 -0.76 -7.78
N LEU A 3 -9.16 -0.28 -8.15
CA LEU A 3 -8.34 0.48 -7.22
C LEU A 3 -9.08 1.70 -6.68
N VAL A 4 -9.82 2.39 -7.54
CA VAL A 4 -10.57 3.56 -7.10
C VAL A 4 -11.59 3.18 -6.05
N ASP A 5 -12.28 2.06 -6.23
CA ASP A 5 -13.26 1.63 -5.25
C ASP A 5 -12.60 1.28 -3.93
N GLN A 6 -11.43 0.65 -3.98
CA GLN A 6 -10.71 0.34 -2.76
C GLN A 6 -10.24 1.59 -2.04
N LEU A 7 -9.79 2.59 -2.79
CA LEU A 7 -9.36 3.84 -2.21
C LEU A 7 -10.51 4.54 -1.49
N ILE A 8 -11.67 4.56 -2.12
CA ILE A 8 -12.84 5.19 -1.53
C ILE A 8 -13.24 4.46 -0.24
N ALA A 9 -13.26 3.13 -0.28
CA ALA A 9 -13.62 2.35 0.90
C ALA A 9 -12.62 2.60 2.03
N TYR A 10 -11.36 2.70 1.70
CA TYR A 10 -10.34 2.96 2.70
C TYR A 10 -10.55 4.32 3.35
N GLU A 11 -10.80 5.34 2.54
CA GLU A 11 -10.94 6.69 3.07
C GLU A 11 -12.22 6.86 3.87
N GLU A 12 -13.22 6.03 3.60
CA GLU A 12 -14.46 6.07 4.37
C GLU A 12 -14.43 5.18 5.59
N GLY A 13 -13.32 4.48 5.80
CA GLY A 13 -13.21 3.62 6.96
C GLY A 13 -14.02 2.35 6.87
N GLN A 14 -14.38 1.93 5.67
CA GLN A 14 -15.24 0.77 5.47
C GLN A 14 -14.47 -0.46 5.01
N ILE A 15 -13.17 -0.48 5.25
CA ILE A 15 -12.32 -1.57 4.81
C ILE A 15 -11.83 -2.33 6.04
N THR A 16 -11.79 -3.66 5.96
CA THR A 16 -11.27 -4.45 7.07
C THR A 16 -9.75 -4.36 7.08
N HIS A 17 -9.14 -4.81 8.20
CA HIS A 17 -7.68 -4.80 8.30
C HIS A 17 -7.06 -5.65 7.20
N ASP A 18 -7.60 -6.84 6.94
CA ASP A 18 -7.05 -7.71 5.91
C ASP A 18 -7.15 -7.06 4.54
N GLU A 19 -8.28 -6.39 4.29
CA GLU A 19 -8.45 -5.69 3.03
C GLU A 19 -7.49 -4.51 2.91
N GLU A 20 -7.23 -3.85 4.02
CA GLU A 20 -6.30 -2.74 4.03
C GLU A 20 -4.89 -3.19 3.69
N VAL A 21 -4.46 -4.31 4.28
CA VAL A 21 -3.14 -4.85 4.00
C VAL A 21 -3.04 -5.21 2.52
N ALA A 22 -4.04 -5.87 1.97
CA ALA A 22 -4.02 -6.24 0.56
C ALA A 22 -4.01 -5.01 -0.34
N PHE A 23 -4.77 -3.99 0.04
CA PHE A 23 -4.82 -2.75 -0.71
C PHE A 23 -3.44 -2.08 -0.75
N PHE A 24 -2.79 -1.98 0.40
CA PHE A 24 -1.47 -1.35 0.45
C PHE A 24 -0.42 -2.22 -0.22
N GLU A 25 -0.56 -3.54 -0.14
CA GLU A 25 0.35 -4.42 -0.86
C GLU A 25 0.32 -4.12 -2.36
N HIS A 26 -0.88 -3.94 -2.89
CA HIS A 26 -1.02 -3.59 -4.30
C HIS A 26 -0.42 -2.21 -4.59
N LEU A 27 -0.66 -1.25 -3.72
CA LEU A 27 -0.13 0.10 -3.92
C LEU A 27 1.39 0.10 -3.92
N VAL A 28 2.00 -0.66 -3.03
CA VAL A 28 3.46 -0.72 -2.94
C VAL A 28 4.02 -1.47 -4.13
N GLU A 29 3.38 -2.58 -4.50
CA GLU A 29 3.86 -3.42 -5.58
C GLU A 29 3.88 -2.66 -6.91
N THR A 30 2.87 -1.85 -7.14
CA THR A 30 2.78 -1.10 -8.38
C THR A 30 3.53 0.23 -8.34
N GLY A 31 3.97 0.65 -7.15
CA GLY A 31 4.65 1.92 -6.99
C GLY A 31 3.71 3.10 -6.81
N VAL A 32 2.40 2.87 -6.89
CA VAL A 32 1.43 3.96 -6.75
C VAL A 32 1.48 4.56 -5.36
N CYS A 33 1.80 3.73 -4.34
CA CYS A 33 1.85 4.21 -2.97
C CYS A 33 2.74 5.43 -2.83
N TRP A 34 3.85 5.44 -3.55
CA TRP A 34 4.84 6.52 -3.41
C TRP A 34 4.45 7.77 -4.19
N GLN A 35 3.37 7.68 -4.95
CA GLN A 35 2.85 8.84 -5.67
C GLN A 35 1.63 9.44 -5.00
N LEU A 36 1.16 8.83 -3.93
CA LEU A 36 0.05 9.36 -3.16
C LEU A 36 0.58 10.25 -2.04
N SER A 37 -0.32 10.78 -1.23
CA SER A 37 0.05 11.71 -0.18
C SER A 37 0.92 11.04 0.86
N GLY A 38 1.52 11.85 1.74
CA GLY A 38 2.41 11.33 2.77
C GLY A 38 1.74 10.33 3.69
N HIS A 39 0.43 10.47 3.90
CA HIS A 39 -0.29 9.50 4.74
C HIS A 39 -0.14 8.08 4.19
N TYR A 40 -0.35 7.92 2.89
CA TYR A 40 -0.26 6.59 2.29
C TYR A 40 1.15 6.06 2.33
N GLN A 41 2.13 6.94 2.11
CA GLN A 41 3.52 6.52 2.15
C GLN A 41 3.92 6.06 3.54
N ARG A 42 3.46 6.75 4.58
CA ARG A 42 3.78 6.38 5.94
C ARG A 42 3.14 5.04 6.32
N VAL A 43 1.87 4.86 5.95
CA VAL A 43 1.20 3.60 6.27
C VAL A 43 1.85 2.45 5.53
N GLY A 44 2.19 2.67 4.25
CA GLY A 44 2.88 1.64 3.49
C GLY A 44 4.19 1.24 4.13
N ALA A 45 4.99 2.22 4.53
CA ALA A 45 6.26 1.95 5.18
C ALA A 45 6.06 1.19 6.49
N THR A 46 5.06 1.58 7.26
CA THR A 46 4.77 0.90 8.52
C THR A 46 4.41 -0.56 8.29
N LEU A 47 3.60 -0.84 7.28
CA LEU A 47 3.22 -2.21 7.00
C LEU A 47 4.40 -3.04 6.52
N ILE A 48 5.30 -2.43 5.77
CA ILE A 48 6.51 -3.11 5.34
C ILE A 48 7.37 -3.44 6.55
N GLU A 49 7.55 -2.48 7.46
CA GLU A 49 8.36 -2.71 8.64
C GLU A 49 7.76 -3.75 9.57
N ALA A 50 6.44 -3.85 9.57
CA ALA A 50 5.77 -4.85 10.39
C ALA A 50 5.79 -6.24 9.77
N GLY A 51 6.30 -6.35 8.54
CA GLY A 51 6.37 -7.64 7.87
C GLY A 51 5.06 -8.07 7.27
N LEU A 52 4.08 -7.18 7.17
CA LEU A 52 2.78 -7.54 6.64
C LEU A 52 2.74 -7.48 5.12
N ILE A 53 3.59 -6.65 4.51
CA ILE A 53 3.71 -6.62 3.06
C ILE A 53 5.18 -6.57 2.70
N LYS A 54 5.49 -6.98 1.48
CA LYS A 54 6.86 -7.02 1.02
C LYS A 54 7.32 -5.66 0.56
N PRO A 55 8.60 -5.32 0.78
CA PRO A 55 9.13 -4.07 0.24
C PRO A 55 9.20 -4.13 -1.28
N PRO A 56 9.27 -2.98 -1.93
CA PRO A 56 9.39 -2.96 -3.37
C PRO A 56 10.68 -3.65 -3.81
N GLU A 57 10.66 -4.19 -4.99
CA GLU A 57 11.79 -4.96 -5.45
C GLU A 57 12.76 -4.19 -6.30
N GLN A 58 12.59 -2.92 -6.42
CA GLN A 58 13.47 -2.18 -7.28
C GLN A 58 14.89 -2.17 -6.78
N THR A 59 15.09 -2.60 -5.55
CA THR A 59 16.40 -2.48 -5.00
C THR A 59 17.42 -3.27 -5.73
N GLU A 60 17.03 -4.42 -6.23
CA GLU A 60 18.02 -5.25 -6.83
C GLU A 60 18.44 -4.66 -8.12
N ALA A 61 17.70 -3.78 -8.58
CA ALA A 61 18.08 -3.25 -9.84
C ALA A 61 19.36 -2.52 -9.77
N ARG A 62 19.76 -2.17 -8.87
CA ARG A 62 20.80 -1.45 -8.92
C ARG A 62 21.89 -1.91 -8.74
N LEU A 63 22.04 -2.33 -8.69
CA LEU A 63 23.11 -2.70 -8.59
C LEU A 63 23.90 -2.91 -9.26
#